data_849d8c2a9f3813e12b4b5b6e23452028
#
_entry.id   849d8c2a9f3813e12b4b5b6e23452028
#
_cell.length_a   1.000
_cell.length_b   1.000
_cell.length_c   1.000
_cell.angle_alpha   90.00
_cell.angle_beta   90.00
_cell.angle_gamma   90.00
#
_symmetry.space_group_name_H-M   'P 1'
#
loop_
_entity.id
_entity.type
_entity.pdbx_description
1 polymer ?
#
loop_
_entity_poly.entity_id
_entity_poly.type
_entity_poly.pdbx_seq_one_letter_code
_entity_poly.pdbx_strand_id
1 'polypeptide(L)'
;LIFVAHPKTKPFLMIAAIGAGILIVIVAILAVYATNSDNFRIGRITTWLDPEGHSDGTGFQVLQGLYAIGSGGFFGKGLGNSTQKLGMIPEAQNDMILSVICEELGVFGAIVVLILFGLLLYRLMFIARNAPDLYGSLIVTGIFAHIALQVILNIMVVTNMIPTTGVTLPFVSYGGTSVLFLMTEMGLALSVSRRIKLQTE
;
A
#
# COMPACT_ATOMS: atom_id res chain seq x y z
N LEU A 1 17.13 -2.98 3.70
CA LEU A 1 17.97 -3.53 4.78
C LEU A 1 19.46 -3.38 4.47
N ILE A 2 19.94 -3.92 3.34
CA ILE A 2 21.37 -3.84 2.92
C ILE A 2 21.84 -2.38 2.82
N PHE A 3 21.01 -1.48 2.31
CA PHE A 3 21.30 -0.05 2.18
C PHE A 3 21.54 0.63 3.55
N VAL A 4 20.82 0.21 4.58
CA VAL A 4 20.98 0.75 5.95
C VAL A 4 22.25 0.21 6.62
N ALA A 5 22.64 -1.01 6.31
CA ALA A 5 23.80 -1.67 6.91
C ALA A 5 25.14 -1.30 6.28
N HIS A 6 25.15 -0.73 5.06
CA HIS A 6 26.38 -0.50 4.30
C HIS A 6 26.70 1.00 4.12
N PRO A 7 27.93 1.46 4.45
CA PRO A 7 28.28 2.89 4.41
C PRO A 7 28.42 3.48 3.00
N LYS A 8 28.61 2.65 1.96
CA LYS A 8 28.75 3.10 0.57
C LYS A 8 27.42 3.01 -0.17
N THR A 9 26.76 4.14 -0.38
CA THR A 9 25.42 4.21 -1.01
C THR A 9 25.44 4.15 -2.54
N LYS A 10 26.53 4.59 -3.19
CA LYS A 10 26.65 4.69 -4.65
C LYS A 10 26.37 3.37 -5.41
N PRO A 11 26.96 2.21 -5.04
CA PRO A 11 26.71 0.95 -5.76
C PRO A 11 25.24 0.50 -5.62
N PHE A 12 24.58 0.78 -4.50
CA PHE A 12 23.18 0.43 -4.29
C PHE A 12 22.23 1.28 -5.12
N LEU A 13 22.53 2.57 -5.29
CA LEU A 13 21.77 3.45 -6.19
C LEU A 13 21.92 3.00 -7.64
N MET A 14 23.12 2.57 -8.06
CA MET A 14 23.31 1.98 -9.39
C MET A 14 22.51 0.71 -9.59
N ILE A 15 22.53 -0.22 -8.63
CA ILE A 15 21.75 -1.46 -8.70
C ILE A 15 20.24 -1.15 -8.74
N ALA A 16 19.76 -0.22 -7.93
CA ALA A 16 18.38 0.23 -7.93
C ALA A 16 17.98 0.86 -9.27
N ALA A 17 18.82 1.70 -9.85
CA ALA A 17 18.58 2.32 -11.15
C ALA A 17 18.56 1.29 -12.29
N ILE A 18 19.47 0.32 -12.29
CA ILE A 18 19.48 -0.78 -13.24
C ILE A 18 18.24 -1.65 -13.09
N GLY A 19 17.86 -1.98 -11.84
CA GLY A 19 16.64 -2.75 -11.54
C GLY A 19 15.38 -2.02 -12.01
N ALA A 20 15.27 -0.72 -11.78
CA ALA A 20 14.18 0.10 -12.28
C ALA A 20 14.15 0.15 -13.82
N GLY A 21 15.30 0.29 -14.47
CA GLY A 21 15.41 0.23 -15.93
C GLY A 21 14.94 -1.11 -16.51
N ILE A 22 15.38 -2.22 -15.92
CA ILE A 22 14.95 -3.56 -16.33
C ILE A 22 13.44 -3.73 -16.12
N LEU A 23 12.90 -3.25 -15.00
CA LEU A 23 11.47 -3.31 -14.71
C LEU A 23 10.65 -2.54 -15.75
N ILE A 24 11.08 -1.34 -16.13
CA ILE A 24 10.43 -0.53 -17.17
C ILE A 24 10.44 -1.28 -18.52
N VAL A 25 11.56 -1.89 -18.88
CA VAL A 25 11.66 -2.68 -20.12
C VAL A 25 10.74 -3.90 -20.08
N ILE A 26 10.69 -4.62 -18.96
CA ILE A 26 9.79 -5.76 -18.79
C ILE A 26 8.33 -5.32 -18.90
N VAL A 27 7.94 -4.22 -18.26
CA VAL A 27 6.58 -3.67 -18.35
C VAL A 27 6.25 -3.25 -19.79
N ALA A 28 7.17 -2.61 -20.48
CA ALA A 28 6.99 -2.23 -21.89
C ALA A 28 6.83 -3.46 -22.81
N ILE A 29 7.65 -4.51 -22.62
CA ILE A 29 7.54 -5.76 -23.36
C ILE A 29 6.20 -6.44 -23.04
N LEU A 30 5.81 -6.51 -21.78
CA LEU A 30 4.52 -7.08 -21.37
C LEU A 30 3.36 -6.28 -21.96
N ALA A 31 3.42 -4.96 -22.02
CA ALA A 31 2.40 -4.13 -22.63
C ALA A 31 2.25 -4.40 -24.14
N VAL A 32 3.35 -4.61 -24.87
CA VAL A 32 3.33 -4.97 -26.30
C VAL A 32 2.78 -6.40 -26.53
N TYR A 33 3.14 -7.34 -25.66
CA TYR A 33 2.58 -8.72 -25.73
C TYR A 33 1.12 -8.77 -25.26
N ALA A 34 0.68 -7.81 -24.44
CA ALA A 34 -0.68 -7.72 -23.90
C ALA A 34 -1.75 -7.54 -24.98
N THR A 35 -1.42 -6.93 -26.11
CA THR A 35 -2.36 -6.71 -27.20
C THR A 35 -2.74 -7.99 -27.95
N ASN A 36 -2.08 -9.13 -27.68
CA ASN A 36 -2.23 -10.34 -28.49
C ASN A 36 -2.62 -11.63 -27.73
N SER A 37 -2.99 -11.58 -26.45
CA SER A 37 -3.31 -12.82 -25.72
C SER A 37 -4.39 -12.64 -24.65
N ASP A 38 -5.34 -13.58 -24.59
CA ASP A 38 -6.43 -13.71 -23.60
C ASP A 38 -5.96 -14.08 -22.17
N ASN A 39 -4.75 -13.68 -21.77
CA ASN A 39 -4.22 -14.00 -20.46
C ASN A 39 -4.76 -13.06 -19.37
N PHE A 40 -5.31 -13.61 -18.30
CA PHE A 40 -5.86 -12.92 -17.15
C PHE A 40 -4.92 -11.81 -16.57
N ARG A 41 -3.60 -12.02 -16.61
CA ARG A 41 -2.61 -11.02 -16.15
C ARG A 41 -2.52 -9.81 -17.08
N ILE A 42 -2.72 -10.04 -18.34
CA ILE A 42 -2.71 -9.03 -19.41
C ILE A 42 -3.99 -8.21 -19.34
N GLY A 43 -5.13 -8.85 -19.05
CA GLY A 43 -6.39 -8.19 -18.81
C GLY A 43 -6.32 -7.11 -17.73
N ARG A 44 -5.49 -7.27 -16.68
CA ARG A 44 -5.30 -6.23 -15.65
C ARG A 44 -4.60 -4.97 -16.17
N ILE A 45 -3.67 -5.11 -17.11
CA ILE A 45 -2.95 -3.97 -17.71
C ILE A 45 -3.85 -3.23 -18.68
N THR A 46 -4.60 -3.94 -19.52
CA THR A 46 -5.56 -3.33 -20.46
C THR A 46 -6.69 -2.64 -19.70
N THR A 47 -7.21 -3.26 -18.65
CA THR A 47 -8.20 -2.67 -17.73
C THR A 47 -7.68 -1.42 -17.02
N TRP A 48 -6.40 -1.40 -16.63
CA TRP A 48 -5.80 -0.23 -16.00
C TRP A 48 -5.68 0.96 -16.97
N LEU A 49 -5.33 0.69 -18.24
CA LEU A 49 -5.19 1.71 -19.28
C LEU A 49 -6.54 2.26 -19.74
N ASP A 50 -7.56 1.41 -19.82
CA ASP A 50 -8.92 1.75 -20.23
C ASP A 50 -9.95 1.01 -19.34
N PRO A 51 -10.22 1.54 -18.13
CA PRO A 51 -11.18 0.93 -17.22
C PRO A 51 -12.62 0.98 -17.73
N GLU A 52 -12.99 2.02 -18.51
CA GLU A 52 -14.34 2.20 -19.04
C GLU A 52 -14.65 1.21 -20.16
N GLY A 53 -13.66 0.95 -21.05
CA GLY A 53 -13.79 -0.05 -22.11
C GLY A 53 -13.86 -1.50 -21.61
N HIS A 54 -13.46 -1.74 -20.35
CA HIS A 54 -13.45 -3.05 -19.69
C HIS A 54 -14.32 -3.07 -18.44
N SER A 55 -15.54 -2.54 -18.56
CA SER A 55 -16.49 -2.40 -17.45
C SER A 55 -16.95 -3.71 -16.82
N ASP A 56 -16.56 -4.87 -17.37
CA ASP A 56 -16.83 -6.19 -16.82
C ASP A 56 -15.62 -6.71 -16.02
N GLY A 57 -15.85 -7.28 -14.83
CA GLY A 57 -14.81 -7.89 -14.00
C GLY A 57 -13.90 -6.91 -13.27
N THR A 58 -12.59 -6.93 -13.54
CA THR A 58 -11.60 -6.10 -12.81
C THR A 58 -11.72 -4.61 -13.11
N GLY A 59 -12.19 -4.22 -14.30
CA GLY A 59 -12.47 -2.83 -14.66
C GLY A 59 -13.64 -2.26 -13.86
N PHE A 60 -14.68 -3.07 -13.68
CA PHE A 60 -15.82 -2.70 -12.84
C PHE A 60 -15.36 -2.34 -11.41
N GLN A 61 -14.50 -3.17 -10.80
CA GLN A 61 -13.97 -2.92 -9.46
C GLN A 61 -13.23 -1.58 -9.36
N VAL A 62 -12.37 -1.27 -10.34
CA VAL A 62 -11.61 -0.02 -10.39
C VAL A 62 -12.54 1.17 -10.54
N LEU A 63 -13.49 1.12 -11.49
CA LEU A 63 -14.43 2.21 -11.73
C LEU A 63 -15.30 2.48 -10.50
N GLN A 64 -15.84 1.44 -9.87
CA GLN A 64 -16.65 1.60 -8.66
C GLN A 64 -15.82 2.16 -7.49
N GLY A 65 -14.51 1.77 -7.39
CA GLY A 65 -13.58 2.36 -6.43
C GLY A 65 -13.37 3.86 -6.66
N LEU A 66 -13.17 4.28 -7.92
CA LEU A 66 -13.05 5.69 -8.29
C LEU A 66 -14.34 6.48 -8.07
N TYR A 67 -15.50 5.90 -8.38
CA TYR A 67 -16.80 6.50 -8.08
C TYR A 67 -17.04 6.65 -6.58
N ALA A 68 -16.61 5.68 -5.76
CA ALA A 68 -16.65 5.78 -4.30
C ALA A 68 -15.86 6.99 -3.82
N ILE A 69 -14.62 7.14 -4.28
CA ILE A 69 -13.77 8.30 -3.94
C ILE A 69 -14.41 9.61 -4.38
N GLY A 70 -14.88 9.69 -5.62
CA GLY A 70 -15.47 10.90 -6.19
C GLY A 70 -16.79 11.30 -5.53
N SER A 71 -17.62 10.31 -5.13
CA SER A 71 -18.93 10.55 -4.53
C SER A 71 -18.89 10.93 -3.05
N GLY A 72 -17.77 10.65 -2.34
CA GLY A 72 -17.62 10.97 -0.92
C GLY A 72 -17.45 12.46 -0.63
N GLY A 73 -16.95 13.26 -1.57
CA GLY A 73 -16.70 14.68 -1.35
C GLY A 73 -15.74 14.92 -0.17
N PHE A 74 -15.86 16.09 0.48
CA PHE A 74 -14.95 16.44 1.56
C PHE A 74 -15.28 15.76 2.89
N PHE A 75 -16.56 15.66 3.26
CA PHE A 75 -17.01 15.12 4.56
C PHE A 75 -17.61 13.71 4.48
N GLY A 76 -17.72 13.13 3.30
CA GLY A 76 -18.30 11.80 3.11
C GLY A 76 -19.84 11.79 3.15
N LYS A 77 -20.38 10.60 2.86
CA LYS A 77 -21.83 10.31 2.93
C LYS A 77 -22.31 9.91 4.33
N GLY A 78 -21.38 9.78 5.27
CA GLY A 78 -21.62 9.27 6.63
C GLY A 78 -21.28 7.78 6.78
N LEU A 79 -20.88 7.41 8.00
CA LEU A 79 -20.55 6.02 8.34
C LEU A 79 -21.70 5.06 8.04
N GLY A 80 -21.39 3.95 7.35
CA GLY A 80 -22.38 2.94 6.99
C GLY A 80 -23.23 3.25 5.75
N ASN A 81 -23.13 4.44 5.18
CA ASN A 81 -23.92 4.89 4.04
C ASN A 81 -23.22 4.74 2.68
N SER A 82 -22.14 3.94 2.62
CA SER A 82 -21.50 3.63 1.35
C SER A 82 -22.42 2.79 0.48
N THR A 83 -22.79 3.30 -0.68
CA THR A 83 -23.59 2.59 -1.68
C THR A 83 -22.73 1.55 -2.41
N GLN A 84 -21.46 1.83 -2.58
CA GLN A 84 -20.51 0.96 -3.29
C GLN A 84 -20.14 -0.29 -2.49
N LYS A 85 -20.12 -0.23 -1.16
CA LYS A 85 -19.88 -1.35 -0.26
C LYS A 85 -20.99 -2.42 -0.33
N LEU A 86 -22.22 -2.04 -0.60
CA LEU A 86 -23.41 -2.91 -0.55
C LEU A 86 -23.60 -3.78 -1.80
N GLY A 87 -22.53 -4.20 -2.47
CA GLY A 87 -22.56 -5.18 -3.56
C GLY A 87 -22.07 -4.67 -4.91
N MET A 88 -21.64 -3.40 -5.00
CA MET A 88 -21.09 -2.84 -6.24
C MET A 88 -19.58 -3.10 -6.36
N ILE A 89 -18.81 -3.10 -5.27
CA ILE A 89 -17.36 -3.40 -5.31
C ILE A 89 -17.14 -4.84 -4.83
N PRO A 90 -16.65 -5.75 -5.69
CA PRO A 90 -16.18 -7.06 -5.27
C PRO A 90 -15.03 -6.88 -4.27
N GLU A 91 -15.04 -7.66 -3.18
CA GLU A 91 -13.97 -7.65 -2.17
C GLU A 91 -13.64 -6.24 -1.60
N ALA A 92 -14.64 -5.35 -1.51
CA ALA A 92 -14.50 -3.97 -1.03
C ALA A 92 -13.78 -3.85 0.34
N GLN A 93 -13.95 -4.86 1.18
CA GLN A 93 -13.34 -4.95 2.51
C GLN A 93 -11.86 -5.33 2.51
N ASN A 94 -11.31 -5.78 1.40
CA ASN A 94 -9.92 -6.22 1.25
C ASN A 94 -9.04 -5.08 0.71
N ASP A 95 -8.81 -5.06 -0.58
CA ASP A 95 -7.85 -4.14 -1.22
C ASP A 95 -8.44 -2.75 -1.56
N MET A 96 -9.79 -2.63 -1.60
CA MET A 96 -10.50 -1.38 -1.93
C MET A 96 -11.10 -0.67 -0.70
N ILE A 97 -10.70 -1.04 0.52
CA ILE A 97 -11.25 -0.44 1.74
C ILE A 97 -11.01 1.07 1.83
N LEU A 98 -9.91 1.58 1.27
CA LEU A 98 -9.60 3.01 1.24
C LEU A 98 -10.63 3.78 0.39
N SER A 99 -11.15 3.22 -0.71
CA SER A 99 -12.23 3.82 -1.50
C SER A 99 -13.51 3.94 -0.67
N VAL A 100 -13.84 2.92 0.12
CA VAL A 100 -15.01 2.93 1.03
C VAL A 100 -14.84 4.00 2.10
N ILE A 101 -13.64 4.12 2.68
CA ILE A 101 -13.33 5.18 3.66
C ILE A 101 -13.52 6.56 3.03
N CYS A 102 -13.06 6.75 1.79
CA CYS A 102 -13.26 8.00 1.05
C CYS A 102 -14.75 8.27 0.79
N GLU A 103 -15.57 7.26 0.52
CA GLU A 103 -17.02 7.44 0.33
C GLU A 103 -17.75 7.79 1.63
N GLU A 104 -17.44 7.07 2.73
CA GLU A 104 -18.14 7.23 4.00
C GLU A 104 -17.68 8.46 4.79
N LEU A 105 -16.36 8.71 4.85
CA LEU A 105 -15.75 9.77 5.66
C LEU A 105 -15.21 10.93 4.83
N GLY A 106 -15.25 10.82 3.51
CA GLY A 106 -14.74 11.81 2.59
C GLY A 106 -13.22 11.89 2.56
N VAL A 107 -12.72 12.91 1.87
CA VAL A 107 -11.29 13.24 1.81
C VAL A 107 -10.72 13.48 3.21
N PHE A 108 -11.51 14.09 4.10
CA PHE A 108 -11.10 14.33 5.48
C PHE A 108 -10.77 13.02 6.21
N GLY A 109 -11.64 11.98 6.11
CA GLY A 109 -11.38 10.67 6.72
C GLY A 109 -10.14 9.98 6.14
N ALA A 110 -9.96 10.04 4.81
CA ALA A 110 -8.77 9.51 4.18
C ALA A 110 -7.48 10.18 4.67
N ILE A 111 -7.47 11.53 4.79
CA ILE A 111 -6.34 12.28 5.33
C ILE A 111 -6.03 11.86 6.76
N VAL A 112 -7.05 11.70 7.63
CA VAL A 112 -6.84 11.25 9.01
C VAL A 112 -6.18 9.87 9.03
N VAL A 113 -6.64 8.92 8.23
CA VAL A 113 -6.03 7.59 8.13
C VAL A 113 -4.57 7.68 7.66
N LEU A 114 -4.28 8.50 6.65
CA LEU A 114 -2.91 8.68 6.15
C LEU A 114 -2.00 9.35 7.19
N ILE A 115 -2.50 10.30 7.97
CA ILE A 115 -1.75 10.90 9.09
C ILE A 115 -1.43 9.85 10.14
N LEU A 116 -2.37 8.97 10.48
CA LEU A 116 -2.11 7.89 11.44
C LEU A 116 -1.03 6.93 10.95
N PHE A 117 -1.04 6.56 9.66
CA PHE A 117 0.06 5.80 9.06
C PHE A 117 1.38 6.58 9.09
N GLY A 118 1.36 7.87 8.79
CA GLY A 118 2.55 8.75 8.88
C GLY A 118 3.14 8.76 10.29
N LEU A 119 2.30 8.87 11.31
CA LEU A 119 2.72 8.81 12.72
C LEU A 119 3.28 7.44 13.09
N LEU A 120 2.66 6.36 12.63
CA LEU A 120 3.16 4.99 12.85
C LEU A 120 4.55 4.82 12.21
N LEU A 121 4.70 5.20 10.95
CA LEU A 121 5.97 5.12 10.24
C LEU A 121 7.04 6.00 10.88
N TYR A 122 6.68 7.20 11.33
CA TYR A 122 7.59 8.07 12.07
C TYR A 122 8.09 7.41 13.37
N ARG A 123 7.19 6.76 14.12
CA ARG A 123 7.56 6.03 15.34
C ARG A 123 8.47 4.83 15.04
N LEU A 124 8.18 4.06 14.01
CA LEU A 124 9.04 2.95 13.58
C LEU A 124 10.43 3.43 13.18
N MET A 125 10.52 4.53 12.44
CA MET A 125 11.80 5.14 12.07
C MET A 125 12.58 5.62 13.29
N PHE A 126 11.89 6.23 14.27
CA PHE A 126 12.49 6.64 15.54
C PHE A 126 13.07 5.45 16.30
N ILE A 127 12.32 4.34 16.42
CA ILE A 127 12.78 3.11 17.07
C ILE A 127 13.99 2.53 16.32
N ALA A 128 13.94 2.47 14.99
CA ALA A 128 15.03 1.94 14.18
C ALA A 128 16.34 2.71 14.36
N ARG A 129 16.25 4.05 14.43
CA ARG A 129 17.43 4.92 14.62
C ARG A 129 18.04 4.85 16.01
N ASN A 130 17.23 4.60 17.02
CA ASN A 130 17.67 4.57 18.43
C ASN A 130 17.84 3.14 18.97
N ALA A 131 17.75 2.12 18.12
CA ALA A 131 17.92 0.74 18.52
C ALA A 131 19.33 0.50 19.09
N PRO A 132 19.47 -0.25 20.22
CA PRO A 132 20.75 -0.44 20.90
C PRO A 132 21.75 -1.28 20.09
N ASP A 133 21.26 -2.09 19.16
CA ASP A 133 22.04 -3.02 18.36
C ASP A 133 21.63 -2.94 16.87
N LEU A 134 22.57 -3.26 15.98
CA LEU A 134 22.35 -3.26 14.54
C LEU A 134 21.24 -4.22 14.12
N TYR A 135 21.14 -5.36 14.81
CA TYR A 135 20.13 -6.38 14.50
C TYR A 135 18.71 -5.86 14.74
N GLY A 136 18.47 -5.26 15.90
CA GLY A 136 17.18 -4.62 16.21
C GLY A 136 16.84 -3.48 15.24
N SER A 137 17.83 -2.64 14.91
CA SER A 137 17.67 -1.57 13.91
C SER A 137 17.24 -2.12 12.55
N LEU A 138 17.86 -3.20 12.07
CA LEU A 138 17.53 -3.82 10.78
C LEU A 138 16.15 -4.45 10.78
N ILE A 139 15.74 -5.11 11.87
CA ILE A 139 14.39 -5.66 12.00
C ILE A 139 13.35 -4.55 11.87
N VAL A 140 13.48 -3.50 12.68
CA VAL A 140 12.48 -2.41 12.69
C VAL A 140 12.49 -1.63 11.36
N THR A 141 13.65 -1.46 10.71
CA THR A 141 13.73 -0.88 9.37
C THR A 141 13.01 -1.76 8.34
N GLY A 142 13.10 -3.09 8.47
CA GLY A 142 12.36 -4.02 7.62
C GLY A 142 10.84 -3.88 7.78
N ILE A 143 10.36 -3.82 9.01
CA ILE A 143 8.95 -3.61 9.34
C ILE A 143 8.47 -2.25 8.80
N PHE A 144 9.24 -1.19 9.02
CA PHE A 144 8.97 0.14 8.46
C PHE A 144 8.81 0.09 6.93
N ALA A 145 9.77 -0.53 6.24
CA ALA A 145 9.76 -0.63 4.77
C ALA A 145 8.57 -1.45 4.27
N HIS A 146 8.24 -2.56 4.94
CA HIS A 146 7.09 -3.41 4.59
C HIS A 146 5.78 -2.62 4.69
N ILE A 147 5.49 -2.01 5.84
CA ILE A 147 4.26 -1.23 6.06
C ILE A 147 4.20 -0.03 5.11
N ALA A 148 5.31 0.71 4.94
CA ALA A 148 5.35 1.87 4.05
C ALA A 148 5.04 1.48 2.60
N LEU A 149 5.68 0.42 2.08
CA LEU A 149 5.43 -0.08 0.73
C LEU A 149 3.98 -0.54 0.56
N GLN A 150 3.43 -1.26 1.54
CA GLN A 150 2.06 -1.76 1.48
C GLN A 150 1.04 -0.62 1.42
N VAL A 151 1.21 0.42 2.24
CA VAL A 151 0.36 1.62 2.22
C VAL A 151 0.48 2.37 0.90
N ILE A 152 1.70 2.62 0.43
CA ILE A 152 1.95 3.34 -0.84
C ILE A 152 1.33 2.57 -2.00
N LEU A 153 1.58 1.27 -2.11
CA LEU A 153 1.03 0.44 -3.19
C LEU A 153 -0.49 0.40 -3.16
N ASN A 154 -1.12 0.27 -1.97
CA ASN A 154 -2.57 0.30 -1.87
C ASN A 154 -3.15 1.64 -2.34
N ILE A 155 -2.58 2.77 -1.92
CA ILE A 155 -3.01 4.10 -2.40
C ILE A 155 -2.90 4.19 -3.92
N MET A 156 -1.77 3.77 -4.51
CA MET A 156 -1.55 3.81 -5.95
C MET A 156 -2.54 2.93 -6.73
N VAL A 157 -2.90 1.76 -6.20
CA VAL A 157 -3.91 0.88 -6.79
C VAL A 157 -5.29 1.54 -6.72
N VAL A 158 -5.70 2.00 -5.54
CA VAL A 158 -7.02 2.57 -5.30
C VAL A 158 -7.26 3.86 -6.11
N THR A 159 -6.19 4.63 -6.36
CA THR A 159 -6.24 5.83 -7.21
C THR A 159 -6.02 5.54 -8.71
N ASN A 160 -5.97 4.26 -9.10
CA ASN A 160 -5.69 3.81 -10.46
C ASN A 160 -4.35 4.34 -11.06
N MET A 161 -3.35 4.63 -10.21
CA MET A 161 -2.00 5.00 -10.69
C MET A 161 -1.20 3.80 -11.18
N ILE A 162 -1.50 2.60 -10.66
CA ILE A 162 -0.91 1.32 -11.07
C ILE A 162 -2.01 0.26 -11.23
N PRO A 163 -1.76 -0.81 -11.99
CA PRO A 163 -2.70 -1.91 -12.14
C PRO A 163 -3.05 -2.54 -10.78
N THR A 164 -4.24 -3.13 -10.69
CA THR A 164 -4.73 -3.81 -9.47
C THR A 164 -3.79 -4.96 -9.08
N THR A 165 -3.25 -4.90 -7.86
CA THR A 165 -2.29 -5.89 -7.33
C THR A 165 -2.87 -6.75 -6.20
N GLY A 166 -4.02 -6.39 -5.62
CA GLY A 166 -4.62 -7.08 -4.48
C GLY A 166 -3.87 -6.84 -3.16
N VAL A 167 -3.05 -5.79 -3.07
CA VAL A 167 -2.35 -5.41 -1.84
C VAL A 167 -3.32 -4.72 -0.90
N THR A 168 -3.50 -5.31 0.29
CA THR A 168 -4.41 -4.81 1.33
C THR A 168 -3.81 -3.64 2.11
N LEU A 169 -4.66 -2.76 2.67
CA LEU A 169 -4.22 -1.69 3.56
C LEU A 169 -3.92 -2.26 4.97
N PRO A 170 -2.70 -2.08 5.53
CA PRO A 170 -2.33 -2.64 6.82
C PRO A 170 -3.32 -2.26 7.93
N PHE A 171 -3.66 -3.18 8.83
CA PHE A 171 -4.54 -3.01 9.98
C PHE A 171 -5.99 -2.63 9.68
N VAL A 172 -6.29 -2.11 8.52
CA VAL A 172 -7.63 -1.60 8.15
C VAL A 172 -8.39 -2.60 7.30
N SER A 173 -7.70 -3.24 6.35
CA SER A 173 -8.30 -4.26 5.48
C SER A 173 -8.65 -5.53 6.24
N TYR A 174 -9.73 -6.18 5.80
CA TYR A 174 -10.10 -7.49 6.30
C TYR A 174 -9.09 -8.55 5.85
N GLY A 175 -8.55 -9.32 6.82
CA GLY A 175 -7.61 -10.40 6.53
C GLY A 175 -7.00 -10.98 7.81
N GLY A 176 -7.52 -12.12 8.29
CA GLY A 176 -7.09 -12.72 9.55
C GLY A 176 -5.59 -13.03 9.59
N THR A 177 -5.05 -13.61 8.52
CA THR A 177 -3.62 -13.93 8.43
C THR A 177 -2.76 -12.68 8.34
N SER A 178 -3.17 -11.67 7.57
CA SER A 178 -2.46 -10.39 7.44
C SER A 178 -2.35 -9.68 8.78
N VAL A 179 -3.46 -9.61 9.53
CA VAL A 179 -3.48 -9.00 10.87
C VAL A 179 -2.54 -9.72 11.83
N LEU A 180 -2.50 -11.06 11.81
CA LEU A 180 -1.62 -11.85 12.67
C LEU A 180 -0.13 -11.52 12.39
N PHE A 181 0.27 -11.47 11.13
CA PHE A 181 1.65 -11.11 10.76
C PHE A 181 1.97 -9.66 11.16
N LEU A 182 1.09 -8.71 10.88
CA LEU A 182 1.30 -7.31 11.25
C LEU A 182 1.39 -7.12 12.78
N MET A 183 0.57 -7.83 13.56
CA MET A 183 0.66 -7.80 15.02
C MET A 183 1.97 -8.40 15.53
N THR A 184 2.47 -9.47 14.88
CA THR A 184 3.77 -10.06 15.20
C THR A 184 4.90 -9.06 14.89
N GLU A 185 4.86 -8.39 13.75
CA GLU A 185 5.82 -7.33 13.40
C GLU A 185 5.80 -6.18 14.41
N MET A 186 4.61 -5.73 14.82
CA MET A 186 4.49 -4.72 15.87
C MET A 186 5.04 -5.19 17.21
N GLY A 187 4.82 -6.45 17.58
CA GLY A 187 5.40 -7.06 18.77
C GLY A 187 6.93 -7.05 18.76
N LEU A 188 7.55 -7.37 17.61
CA LEU A 188 8.99 -7.29 17.42
C LEU A 188 9.51 -5.85 17.54
N ALA A 189 8.84 -4.89 16.90
CA ALA A 189 9.20 -3.47 16.97
C ALA A 189 9.12 -2.93 18.42
N LEU A 190 8.07 -3.31 19.16
CA LEU A 190 7.92 -2.94 20.58
C LEU A 190 8.98 -3.60 21.46
N SER A 191 9.36 -4.85 21.18
CA SER A 191 10.45 -5.53 21.90
C SER A 191 11.77 -4.79 21.75
N VAL A 192 12.10 -4.31 20.55
CA VAL A 192 13.29 -3.49 20.31
C VAL A 192 13.16 -2.14 21.02
N SER A 193 12.00 -1.49 20.92
CA SER A 193 11.73 -0.20 21.56
C SER A 193 11.94 -0.24 23.06
N ARG A 194 11.55 -1.34 23.73
CA ARG A 194 11.72 -1.53 25.17
C ARG A 194 13.18 -1.55 25.64
N ARG A 195 14.11 -1.88 24.73
CA ARG A 195 15.55 -1.92 25.03
C ARG A 195 16.25 -0.59 24.81
N ILE A 196 15.58 0.41 24.26
CA ILE A 196 16.14 1.73 24.03
C ILE A 196 16.28 2.43 25.37
N LYS A 197 17.52 2.74 25.76
CA LYS A 197 17.81 3.62 26.88
C LYS A 197 17.78 5.06 26.36
N LEU A 198 16.69 5.77 26.55
CA LEU A 198 16.67 7.21 26.33
C LEU A 198 17.60 7.83 27.38
N GLN A 199 18.71 8.42 26.93
CA GLN A 199 19.51 9.29 27.80
C GLN A 199 18.61 10.49 28.12
N THR A 200 18.06 10.49 29.33
CA THR A 200 17.47 11.71 29.90
C THR A 200 18.65 12.62 30.23
N GLU A 201 18.90 13.64 29.37
CA GLU A 201 19.68 14.81 29.77
C GLU A 201 18.96 15.58 30.87
#